data_37400d3112641dffe8ddaaad7411eabf
#
_entry.id   37400d3112641dffe8ddaaad7411eabf
#
_cell.length_a   1.000
_cell.length_b   1.000
_cell.length_c   1.000
_cell.angle_alpha   90.00
_cell.angle_beta   90.00
_cell.angle_gamma   90.00
#
_symmetry.space_group_name_H-M   'P 1'
#
loop_
_entity.id
_entity.type
_entity.pdbx_description
1 polymer ?
#
loop_
_entity_poly.entity_id
_entity_poly.type
_entity_poly.pdbx_seq_one_letter_code
_entity_poly.pdbx_strand_id
1 'polypeptide(L)'
;MRNVLLTLLLPAVALPAVAASEAWVTSDRLNRRTCPAVTCGIVGSLMFREKATLYDEKNGWARVSKYYDASCQNGLSQYVDSGNAACTEGNGIVDGRFAEWVSLKYLSNTRPDDPSAGATGDYALVSGSDDFRKYKYVFAKAAAELIASGRCTEQDFKNMGGWLKSTTHWDSPVYFTYCGEMHVQNRLYLNAATGDVFE
;
A
#
# COMPACT_ATOMS: atom_id res chain seq x y z
N MET A 1 28.04 -57.33 -41.57
CA MET A 1 27.13 -56.20 -41.67
C MET A 1 27.13 -55.52 -40.27
N ARG A 2 27.78 -54.37 -40.11
CA ARG A 2 27.87 -53.63 -38.81
C ARG A 2 26.83 -52.51 -38.83
N ASN A 3 25.77 -52.64 -38.00
CA ASN A 3 24.78 -51.57 -37.79
C ASN A 3 25.41 -50.47 -36.90
N VAL A 4 25.57 -49.28 -37.45
CA VAL A 4 25.97 -48.10 -36.71
C VAL A 4 24.69 -47.42 -36.25
N LEU A 5 24.43 -47.48 -34.94
CA LEU A 5 23.33 -46.70 -34.31
C LEU A 5 23.82 -45.25 -34.20
N LEU A 6 23.20 -44.37 -34.95
CA LEU A 6 23.43 -42.90 -34.88
C LEU A 6 22.54 -42.34 -33.76
N THR A 7 23.12 -42.07 -32.60
CA THR A 7 22.41 -41.42 -31.48
C THR A 7 22.33 -39.92 -31.76
N LEU A 8 21.13 -39.41 -32.06
CA LEU A 8 20.85 -37.96 -32.13
C LEU A 8 20.84 -37.38 -30.71
N LEU A 9 21.84 -36.63 -30.33
CA LEU A 9 21.80 -35.74 -29.15
C LEU A 9 21.00 -34.48 -29.51
N LEU A 10 19.80 -34.33 -28.97
CA LEU A 10 19.08 -33.03 -28.98
C LEU A 10 19.71 -32.09 -27.95
N PRO A 11 20.08 -30.86 -28.35
CA PRO A 11 20.52 -29.86 -27.38
C PRO A 11 19.35 -29.45 -26.51
N ALA A 12 19.47 -29.57 -25.18
CA ALA A 12 18.55 -29.01 -24.22
C ALA A 12 18.69 -27.48 -24.24
N VAL A 13 17.68 -26.78 -24.78
CA VAL A 13 17.58 -25.33 -24.71
C VAL A 13 17.20 -24.96 -23.28
N ALA A 14 18.14 -24.52 -22.48
CA ALA A 14 17.85 -23.93 -21.16
C ALA A 14 17.15 -22.58 -21.38
N LEU A 15 15.88 -22.50 -21.03
CA LEU A 15 15.14 -21.23 -20.95
C LEU A 15 15.79 -20.37 -19.85
N PRO A 16 16.06 -19.07 -20.10
CA PRO A 16 16.57 -18.19 -19.06
C PRO A 16 15.54 -18.11 -17.93
N ALA A 17 15.95 -18.45 -16.72
CA ALA A 17 15.17 -18.17 -15.53
C ALA A 17 15.05 -16.65 -15.41
N VAL A 18 13.83 -16.10 -15.49
CA VAL A 18 13.58 -14.67 -15.22
C VAL A 18 13.93 -14.46 -13.74
N ALA A 19 15.01 -13.74 -13.49
CA ALA A 19 15.39 -13.37 -12.13
C ALA A 19 14.30 -12.45 -11.56
N ALA A 20 13.85 -12.74 -10.34
CA ALA A 20 12.90 -11.88 -9.65
C ALA A 20 13.54 -10.49 -9.49
N SER A 21 12.82 -9.44 -9.92
CA SER A 21 13.21 -8.04 -9.76
C SER A 21 12.51 -7.42 -8.54
N GLU A 22 12.99 -6.25 -8.12
CA GLU A 22 12.39 -5.52 -7.00
C GLU A 22 11.84 -4.19 -7.49
N ALA A 23 10.71 -3.77 -6.91
CA ALA A 23 10.11 -2.47 -7.17
C ALA A 23 9.50 -1.88 -5.88
N TRP A 24 9.22 -0.58 -5.92
CA TRP A 24 8.70 0.20 -4.81
C TRP A 24 7.33 0.78 -5.13
N VAL A 25 6.41 0.73 -4.17
CA VAL A 25 5.07 1.30 -4.32
C VAL A 25 5.13 2.82 -4.29
N THR A 26 4.49 3.45 -5.29
CA THR A 26 4.44 4.91 -5.47
C THR A 26 3.09 5.53 -5.09
N SER A 27 2.04 4.72 -4.93
CA SER A 27 0.72 5.16 -4.44
C SER A 27 0.62 5.01 -2.93
N ASP A 28 -0.30 5.73 -2.29
CA ASP A 28 -0.52 5.62 -0.84
C ASP A 28 -0.93 4.20 -0.44
N ARG A 29 -1.75 3.59 -1.29
CA ARG A 29 -2.21 2.21 -1.13
C ARG A 29 -2.34 1.54 -2.48
N LEU A 30 -1.80 0.33 -2.62
CA LEU A 30 -1.83 -0.48 -3.82
C LEU A 30 -2.45 -1.85 -3.53
N ASN A 31 -3.65 -2.10 -4.05
CA ASN A 31 -4.36 -3.36 -3.82
C ASN A 31 -3.61 -4.53 -4.45
N ARG A 32 -3.46 -5.61 -3.68
CA ARG A 32 -3.04 -6.93 -4.13
C ARG A 32 -4.27 -7.74 -4.51
N ARG A 33 -4.28 -8.31 -5.71
CA ARG A 33 -5.45 -8.99 -6.28
C ARG A 33 -5.14 -10.44 -6.63
N THR A 34 -6.16 -11.27 -6.68
CA THR A 34 -6.07 -12.70 -7.04
C THR A 34 -5.69 -12.93 -8.50
N CYS A 35 -5.86 -11.94 -9.38
CA CYS A 35 -5.47 -12.02 -10.80
C CYS A 35 -5.13 -10.63 -11.37
N PRO A 36 -4.51 -10.54 -12.57
CA PRO A 36 -4.10 -9.29 -13.19
C PRO A 36 -5.27 -8.51 -13.84
N ALA A 37 -6.30 -8.19 -13.04
CA ALA A 37 -7.44 -7.39 -13.46
C ALA A 37 -8.10 -6.67 -12.28
N VAL A 38 -8.74 -5.54 -12.55
CA VAL A 38 -9.46 -4.75 -11.52
C VAL A 38 -10.71 -5.44 -10.98
N THR A 39 -11.26 -6.39 -11.71
CA THR A 39 -12.44 -7.19 -11.35
C THR A 39 -12.13 -8.34 -10.38
N CYS A 40 -10.85 -8.69 -10.21
CA CYS A 40 -10.43 -9.77 -9.33
C CYS A 40 -10.48 -9.37 -7.86
N GLY A 41 -10.62 -10.37 -6.99
CA GLY A 41 -10.67 -10.20 -5.55
C GLY A 41 -9.45 -9.47 -4.99
N ILE A 42 -9.66 -8.69 -3.95
CA ILE A 42 -8.60 -7.99 -3.22
C ILE A 42 -8.25 -8.81 -1.98
N VAL A 43 -6.98 -9.14 -1.82
CA VAL A 43 -6.44 -9.96 -0.71
C VAL A 43 -5.59 -9.15 0.27
N GLY A 44 -5.59 -7.84 0.13
CA GLY A 44 -4.83 -6.91 0.94
C GLY A 44 -4.22 -5.78 0.11
N SER A 45 -3.28 -5.07 0.69
CA SER A 45 -2.64 -3.91 0.06
C SER A 45 -1.16 -3.83 0.41
N LEU A 46 -0.39 -3.20 -0.48
CA LEU A 46 0.94 -2.66 -0.20
C LEU A 46 0.82 -1.15 0.04
N MET A 47 1.69 -0.62 0.88
CA MET A 47 1.70 0.79 1.25
C MET A 47 2.77 1.57 0.49
N PHE A 48 2.65 2.89 0.51
CA PHE A 48 3.65 3.79 -0.09
C PHE A 48 5.06 3.47 0.42
N ARG A 49 6.02 3.40 -0.52
CA ARG A 49 7.44 3.03 -0.25
C ARG A 49 7.65 1.59 0.22
N GLU A 50 6.62 0.74 0.24
CA GLU A 50 6.79 -0.68 0.48
C GLU A 50 7.46 -1.34 -0.73
N LYS A 51 8.38 -2.26 -0.47
CA LYS A 51 9.12 -3.01 -1.49
C LYS A 51 8.36 -4.26 -1.87
N ALA A 52 8.21 -4.49 -3.17
CA ALA A 52 7.64 -5.70 -3.73
C ALA A 52 8.67 -6.47 -4.56
N THR A 53 8.67 -7.79 -4.44
CA THR A 53 9.41 -8.69 -5.33
C THR A 53 8.52 -9.03 -6.52
N LEU A 54 9.01 -8.81 -7.74
CA LEU A 54 8.28 -9.08 -8.97
C LEU A 54 8.72 -10.43 -9.54
N TYR A 55 7.80 -11.35 -9.64
CA TYR A 55 8.03 -12.71 -10.16
C TYR A 55 7.62 -12.89 -11.62
N ASP A 56 6.72 -12.02 -12.11
CA ASP A 56 6.15 -12.11 -13.46
C ASP A 56 5.44 -10.81 -13.82
N GLU A 57 5.29 -10.54 -15.12
CA GLU A 57 4.55 -9.37 -15.61
C GLU A 57 3.58 -9.78 -16.72
N LYS A 58 2.34 -9.28 -16.63
CA LYS A 58 1.29 -9.57 -17.61
C LYS A 58 0.34 -8.39 -17.76
N ASN A 59 0.21 -7.85 -18.97
CA ASN A 59 -0.81 -6.84 -19.32
C ASN A 59 -0.84 -5.61 -18.38
N GLY A 60 0.32 -5.09 -17.97
CA GLY A 60 0.41 -3.93 -17.07
C GLY A 60 0.24 -4.27 -15.57
N TRP A 61 0.31 -5.55 -15.24
CA TRP A 61 0.28 -6.07 -13.86
C TRP A 61 1.56 -6.83 -13.55
N ALA A 62 1.99 -6.78 -12.29
CA ALA A 62 3.08 -7.56 -11.76
C ALA A 62 2.59 -8.59 -10.76
N ARG A 63 3.09 -9.82 -10.84
CA ARG A 63 2.89 -10.85 -9.83
C ARG A 63 3.88 -10.66 -8.71
N VAL A 64 3.36 -10.47 -7.49
CA VAL A 64 4.16 -10.13 -6.31
C VAL A 64 4.23 -11.24 -5.26
N SER A 65 3.64 -12.38 -5.53
CA SER A 65 3.78 -13.57 -4.67
C SER A 65 4.07 -14.82 -5.50
N LYS A 66 4.50 -15.88 -4.82
CA LYS A 66 4.40 -17.24 -5.34
C LYS A 66 2.95 -17.70 -5.30
N TYR A 67 2.61 -18.76 -6.05
CA TYR A 67 1.30 -19.38 -5.96
C TYR A 67 1.13 -20.11 -4.63
N TYR A 68 -0.03 -19.92 -3.98
CA TYR A 68 -0.38 -20.55 -2.71
C TYR A 68 -1.86 -20.95 -2.70
N ASP A 69 -2.25 -21.75 -1.72
CA ASP A 69 -3.61 -22.26 -1.56
C ASP A 69 -4.61 -21.11 -1.31
N ALA A 70 -5.74 -21.14 -1.99
CA ALA A 70 -6.78 -20.12 -1.90
C ALA A 70 -7.71 -20.29 -0.68
N SER A 71 -7.57 -21.39 0.06
CA SER A 71 -8.44 -21.75 1.20
C SER A 71 -9.93 -21.68 0.84
N CYS A 72 -10.30 -22.36 -0.24
CA CYS A 72 -11.66 -22.32 -0.78
C CYS A 72 -12.65 -23.06 0.13
N GLN A 73 -13.63 -22.33 0.66
CA GLN A 73 -14.75 -22.88 1.42
C GLN A 73 -16.07 -22.43 0.80
N ASN A 74 -16.95 -23.39 0.52
CA ASN A 74 -18.24 -23.14 -0.14
C ASN A 74 -18.10 -22.36 -1.47
N GLY A 75 -17.02 -22.61 -2.23
CA GLY A 75 -16.74 -21.94 -3.49
C GLY A 75 -16.16 -20.53 -3.37
N LEU A 76 -15.82 -20.05 -2.15
CA LEU A 76 -15.26 -18.73 -1.89
C LEU A 76 -13.89 -18.85 -1.23
N SER A 77 -12.95 -18.01 -1.64
CA SER A 77 -11.62 -17.89 -1.02
C SER A 77 -11.70 -17.12 0.29
N GLN A 78 -11.08 -17.68 1.32
CA GLN A 78 -11.00 -17.06 2.66
C GLN A 78 -9.93 -15.96 2.73
N TYR A 79 -9.10 -15.80 1.70
CA TYR A 79 -8.09 -14.74 1.62
C TYR A 79 -8.60 -13.46 0.97
N VAL A 80 -9.79 -13.46 0.36
CA VAL A 80 -10.32 -12.27 -0.29
C VAL A 80 -11.04 -11.39 0.74
N ASP A 81 -10.46 -10.22 1.00
CA ASP A 81 -11.01 -9.23 1.93
C ASP A 81 -12.19 -8.46 1.32
N SER A 82 -12.15 -8.25 0.00
CA SER A 82 -13.22 -7.52 -0.71
C SER A 82 -13.26 -7.81 -2.21
N GLY A 83 -14.39 -7.55 -2.83
CA GLY A 83 -14.66 -7.79 -4.25
C GLY A 83 -15.00 -9.24 -4.56
N ASN A 84 -14.51 -9.76 -5.68
CA ASN A 84 -14.84 -11.12 -6.15
C ASN A 84 -14.07 -12.17 -5.33
N ALA A 85 -14.76 -12.92 -4.49
CA ALA A 85 -14.18 -14.00 -3.67
C ALA A 85 -14.35 -15.40 -4.30
N ALA A 86 -15.01 -15.54 -5.46
CA ALA A 86 -15.28 -16.84 -6.07
C ALA A 86 -13.98 -17.59 -6.40
N CYS A 87 -13.93 -18.87 -6.00
CA CYS A 87 -12.85 -19.80 -6.36
C CYS A 87 -13.01 -20.31 -7.80
N THR A 88 -12.78 -19.42 -8.75
CA THR A 88 -12.92 -19.71 -10.20
C THR A 88 -11.70 -19.21 -10.97
N GLU A 89 -11.47 -19.79 -12.15
CA GLU A 89 -10.42 -19.33 -13.08
C GLU A 89 -10.59 -17.84 -13.46
N GLY A 90 -11.83 -17.36 -13.63
CA GLY A 90 -12.13 -15.96 -13.92
C GLY A 90 -11.67 -14.99 -12.81
N ASN A 91 -11.47 -15.49 -11.60
CA ASN A 91 -10.88 -14.76 -10.47
C ASN A 91 -9.41 -15.14 -10.22
N GLY A 92 -8.76 -15.83 -11.18
CA GLY A 92 -7.36 -16.24 -11.09
C GLY A 92 -7.06 -17.37 -10.11
N ILE A 93 -8.10 -18.07 -9.63
CA ILE A 93 -7.97 -19.22 -8.75
C ILE A 93 -8.13 -20.48 -9.59
N VAL A 94 -7.01 -21.17 -9.83
CA VAL A 94 -6.90 -22.38 -10.63
C VAL A 94 -6.45 -23.53 -9.72
N ASP A 95 -7.13 -24.63 -9.74
CA ASP A 95 -6.87 -25.80 -8.88
C ASP A 95 -6.74 -25.42 -7.39
N GLY A 96 -7.59 -24.49 -6.93
CA GLY A 96 -7.59 -23.99 -5.55
C GLY A 96 -6.38 -23.13 -5.18
N ARG A 97 -5.60 -22.62 -6.15
CA ARG A 97 -4.39 -21.81 -5.92
C ARG A 97 -4.41 -20.53 -6.72
N PHE A 98 -3.80 -19.49 -6.18
CA PHE A 98 -3.60 -18.21 -6.85
C PHE A 98 -2.26 -17.56 -6.46
N ALA A 99 -1.91 -16.51 -7.16
CA ALA A 99 -0.83 -15.60 -6.78
C ALA A 99 -1.36 -14.17 -6.74
N GLU A 100 -0.67 -13.30 -6.03
CA GLU A 100 -1.08 -11.92 -5.86
C GLU A 100 -0.53 -11.04 -6.97
N TRP A 101 -1.35 -10.14 -7.47
CA TRP A 101 -1.04 -9.22 -8.55
C TRP A 101 -1.30 -7.77 -8.15
N VAL A 102 -0.41 -6.89 -8.57
CA VAL A 102 -0.53 -5.43 -8.40
C VAL A 102 -0.36 -4.72 -9.74
N SER A 103 -0.93 -3.52 -9.88
CA SER A 103 -0.78 -2.75 -11.11
C SER A 103 0.63 -2.16 -11.21
N LEU A 104 1.34 -2.40 -12.32
CA LEU A 104 2.66 -1.83 -12.63
C LEU A 104 2.67 -0.30 -12.65
N LYS A 105 1.54 0.33 -12.97
CA LYS A 105 1.38 1.79 -12.98
C LYS A 105 1.82 2.47 -11.67
N TYR A 106 1.72 1.76 -10.56
CA TYR A 106 2.01 2.27 -9.22
C TYR A 106 3.29 1.69 -8.62
N LEU A 107 4.18 1.18 -9.48
CA LEU A 107 5.49 0.69 -9.09
C LEU A 107 6.62 1.53 -9.72
N SER A 108 7.75 1.60 -9.04
CA SER A 108 8.98 2.26 -9.49
C SER A 108 10.19 1.40 -9.16
N ASN A 109 11.19 1.38 -10.04
CA ASN A 109 12.48 0.75 -9.77
C ASN A 109 13.33 1.55 -8.76
N THR A 110 12.95 2.80 -8.49
CA THR A 110 13.60 3.67 -7.51
C THR A 110 12.66 3.87 -6.33
N ARG A 111 13.19 3.73 -5.11
CA ARG A 111 12.40 4.01 -3.90
C ARG A 111 11.98 5.48 -3.90
N PRO A 112 10.67 5.79 -3.78
CA PRO A 112 10.21 7.17 -3.67
C PRO A 112 10.86 7.87 -2.46
N ASP A 113 11.09 9.17 -2.57
CA ASP A 113 11.60 9.97 -1.46
C ASP A 113 10.67 9.88 -0.25
N ASP A 114 11.25 9.98 0.95
CA ASP A 114 10.48 10.08 2.17
C ASP A 114 9.75 11.42 2.19
N PRO A 115 8.42 11.46 2.23
CA PRO A 115 7.70 12.72 2.24
C PRO A 115 8.03 13.58 3.46
N SER A 116 8.50 12.97 4.54
CA SER A 116 8.96 13.66 5.75
C SER A 116 10.46 13.99 5.74
N ALA A 117 11.23 13.38 4.82
CA ALA A 117 12.67 13.65 4.73
C ALA A 117 12.90 15.10 4.29
N GLY A 118 13.65 15.83 5.10
CA GLY A 118 13.95 17.24 4.83
C GLY A 118 12.78 18.21 5.08
N ALA A 119 11.70 17.76 5.70
CA ALA A 119 10.65 18.66 6.16
C ALA A 119 11.26 19.68 7.16
N THR A 120 11.17 20.95 6.82
CA THR A 120 11.72 22.05 7.62
C THR A 120 10.62 23.08 7.89
N GLY A 121 10.84 23.95 8.89
CA GLY A 121 9.86 24.96 9.27
C GLY A 121 8.53 24.32 9.68
N ASP A 122 7.43 24.90 9.22
CA ASP A 122 6.06 24.50 9.61
C ASP A 122 5.71 23.04 9.28
N TYR A 123 6.38 22.46 8.28
CA TYR A 123 6.14 21.06 7.90
C TYR A 123 6.81 20.04 8.83
N ALA A 124 7.88 20.43 9.52
CA ALA A 124 8.62 19.52 10.42
C ALA A 124 7.73 18.96 11.53
N LEU A 125 6.87 19.83 12.10
CA LEU A 125 5.98 19.47 13.22
C LEU A 125 4.91 18.44 12.85
N VAL A 126 4.53 18.38 11.56
CA VAL A 126 3.44 17.53 11.06
C VAL A 126 3.93 16.43 10.11
N SER A 127 5.24 16.27 9.97
CA SER A 127 5.83 15.35 8.99
C SER A 127 5.53 13.88 9.25
N GLY A 128 5.23 13.51 10.49
CA GLY A 128 4.81 12.16 10.89
C GLY A 128 3.31 11.90 10.74
N SER A 129 2.53 12.86 10.23
CA SER A 129 1.09 12.69 10.04
C SER A 129 0.74 11.58 9.06
N ASP A 130 -0.36 10.87 9.33
CA ASP A 130 -0.95 9.98 8.34
C ASP A 130 -1.36 10.78 7.09
N ASP A 131 -1.17 10.20 5.90
CA ASP A 131 -1.43 10.86 4.62
C ASP A 131 -0.71 12.22 4.44
N PHE A 132 0.44 12.46 5.12
CA PHE A 132 1.21 13.71 5.06
C PHE A 132 1.43 14.20 3.64
N ARG A 133 1.81 13.33 2.72
CA ARG A 133 2.06 13.68 1.33
C ARG A 133 0.86 14.36 0.66
N LYS A 134 -0.35 13.96 1.04
CA LYS A 134 -1.61 14.46 0.45
C LYS A 134 -2.07 15.77 1.09
N TYR A 135 -1.91 15.91 2.41
CA TYR A 135 -2.52 17.00 3.18
C TYR A 135 -1.52 17.90 3.90
N LYS A 136 -0.23 17.83 3.60
CA LYS A 136 0.84 18.55 4.32
C LYS A 136 0.58 20.05 4.51
N TYR A 137 -0.02 20.73 3.51
CA TYR A 137 -0.33 22.16 3.60
C TYR A 137 -1.45 22.45 4.61
N VAL A 138 -2.49 21.62 4.60
CA VAL A 138 -3.62 21.75 5.54
C VAL A 138 -3.16 21.41 6.95
N PHE A 139 -2.37 20.36 7.12
CA PHE A 139 -1.82 19.92 8.40
C PHE A 139 -0.91 20.99 9.01
N ALA A 140 0.01 21.56 8.22
CA ALA A 140 0.91 22.62 8.69
C ALA A 140 0.16 23.88 9.06
N LYS A 141 -0.79 24.31 8.22
CA LYS A 141 -1.63 25.49 8.49
C LYS A 141 -2.42 25.33 9.79
N ALA A 142 -3.14 24.21 9.96
CA ALA A 142 -3.93 23.96 11.17
C ALA A 142 -3.05 23.88 12.43
N ALA A 143 -1.86 23.26 12.35
CA ALA A 143 -0.92 23.21 13.45
C ALA A 143 -0.41 24.61 13.82
N ALA A 144 -0.03 25.42 12.83
CA ALA A 144 0.44 26.79 13.06
C ALA A 144 -0.66 27.67 13.71
N GLU A 145 -1.91 27.57 13.27
CA GLU A 145 -3.06 28.30 13.84
C GLU A 145 -3.33 27.89 15.30
N LEU A 146 -3.26 26.59 15.61
CA LEU A 146 -3.44 26.07 16.96
C LEU A 146 -2.31 26.51 17.90
N ILE A 147 -1.08 26.56 17.41
CA ILE A 147 0.08 27.04 18.18
C ILE A 147 -0.03 28.56 18.39
N ALA A 148 -0.33 29.32 17.35
CA ALA A 148 -0.47 30.78 17.44
C ALA A 148 -1.60 31.21 18.38
N SER A 149 -2.68 30.43 18.46
CA SER A 149 -3.79 30.68 19.42
C SER A 149 -3.47 30.23 20.85
N GLY A 150 -2.37 29.55 21.09
CA GLY A 150 -2.01 28.97 22.39
C GLY A 150 -2.84 27.73 22.79
N ARG A 151 -3.62 27.18 21.87
CA ARG A 151 -4.41 25.95 22.12
C ARG A 151 -3.51 24.70 22.16
N CYS A 152 -2.47 24.67 21.35
CA CYS A 152 -1.44 23.66 21.32
C CYS A 152 -0.04 24.27 21.42
N THR A 153 0.93 23.44 21.70
CA THR A 153 2.35 23.77 21.65
C THR A 153 3.06 23.01 20.52
N GLU A 154 4.23 23.47 20.09
CA GLU A 154 5.07 22.67 19.19
C GLU A 154 5.40 21.29 19.77
N GLN A 155 5.55 21.20 21.10
CA GLN A 155 5.87 19.95 21.77
C GLN A 155 4.73 18.93 21.64
N ASP A 156 3.47 19.36 21.63
CA ASP A 156 2.33 18.47 21.42
C ASP A 156 2.42 17.78 20.05
N PHE A 157 2.69 18.58 19.00
CA PHE A 157 2.89 18.03 17.65
C PHE A 157 4.13 17.14 17.52
N LYS A 158 5.22 17.48 18.20
CA LYS A 158 6.42 16.61 18.23
C LYS A 158 6.15 15.28 18.91
N ASN A 159 5.40 15.29 20.01
CA ASN A 159 5.02 14.08 20.74
C ASN A 159 4.08 13.17 19.93
N MET A 160 3.14 13.77 19.21
CA MET A 160 2.16 13.06 18.39
C MET A 160 2.70 12.65 17.01
N GLY A 161 3.76 13.31 16.53
CA GLY A 161 4.24 13.18 15.15
C GLY A 161 3.36 13.90 14.13
N GLY A 162 2.34 14.64 14.57
CA GLY A 162 1.41 15.39 13.72
C GLY A 162 -0.05 14.96 13.88
N TRP A 163 -0.73 14.71 12.77
CA TRP A 163 -2.14 14.38 12.67
C TRP A 163 -2.34 12.91 12.34
N LEU A 164 -3.08 12.16 13.17
CA LEU A 164 -3.35 10.74 12.99
C LEU A 164 -4.73 10.53 12.38
N LYS A 165 -4.88 9.57 11.49
CA LYS A 165 -6.16 9.25 10.84
C LYS A 165 -7.20 8.82 11.87
N SER A 166 -8.37 9.47 11.84
CA SER A 166 -9.49 9.12 12.72
C SER A 166 -10.10 7.77 12.31
N THR A 167 -10.27 6.88 13.28
CA THR A 167 -10.99 5.61 13.09
C THR A 167 -12.50 5.76 13.29
N THR A 168 -12.93 6.80 14.01
CA THR A 168 -14.37 7.11 14.21
C THR A 168 -14.98 7.83 13.01
N HIS A 169 -14.14 8.48 12.16
CA HIS A 169 -14.54 9.17 10.93
C HIS A 169 -13.83 8.53 9.73
N TRP A 170 -13.86 7.20 9.66
CA TRP A 170 -13.07 6.40 8.70
C TRP A 170 -13.41 6.69 7.23
N ASP A 171 -14.64 7.11 6.93
CA ASP A 171 -15.19 7.43 5.60
C ASP A 171 -14.83 8.85 5.10
N SER A 172 -14.30 9.69 5.99
CA SER A 172 -13.99 11.10 5.74
C SER A 172 -12.50 11.38 5.97
N PRO A 173 -11.91 12.43 5.37
CA PRO A 173 -10.52 12.80 5.58
C PRO A 173 -10.36 13.56 6.91
N VAL A 174 -10.77 12.93 8.00
CA VAL A 174 -10.67 13.47 9.36
C VAL A 174 -9.48 12.86 10.08
N TYR A 175 -8.70 13.71 10.70
CA TYR A 175 -7.50 13.38 11.47
C TYR A 175 -7.61 13.97 12.86
N PHE A 176 -6.82 13.47 13.80
CA PHE A 176 -6.82 14.00 15.15
C PHE A 176 -5.39 14.20 15.67
N THR A 177 -5.24 15.08 16.65
CA THR A 177 -4.07 15.25 17.49
C THR A 177 -4.49 15.46 18.92
N TYR A 178 -3.55 15.49 19.87
CA TYR A 178 -3.79 15.87 21.24
C TYR A 178 -2.98 17.12 21.58
N CYS A 179 -3.61 18.11 22.19
CA CYS A 179 -2.98 19.32 22.66
C CYS A 179 -2.89 19.30 24.20
N GLY A 180 -1.74 18.88 24.70
CA GLY A 180 -1.49 18.53 26.09
C GLY A 180 -1.44 17.01 26.30
N GLU A 181 -1.88 16.52 27.44
CA GLU A 181 -1.87 15.10 27.75
C GLU A 181 -2.85 14.32 26.87
N MET A 182 -2.57 13.03 26.61
CA MET A 182 -3.41 12.15 25.78
C MET A 182 -4.71 11.74 26.45
N HIS A 183 -5.53 12.73 26.79
CA HIS A 183 -6.90 12.56 27.26
C HIS A 183 -7.90 12.96 26.19
N VAL A 184 -9.07 12.32 26.17
CA VAL A 184 -10.12 12.57 25.16
C VAL A 184 -10.52 14.05 25.07
N GLN A 185 -10.56 14.75 26.18
CA GLN A 185 -10.86 16.18 26.27
C GLN A 185 -9.81 17.10 25.66
N ASN A 186 -8.61 16.59 25.39
CA ASN A 186 -7.52 17.32 24.74
C ASN A 186 -7.41 16.97 23.25
N ARG A 187 -8.29 16.09 22.76
CA ARG A 187 -8.27 15.65 21.38
C ARG A 187 -8.97 16.66 20.48
N LEU A 188 -8.26 17.08 19.45
CA LEU A 188 -8.78 17.93 18.38
C LEU A 188 -8.83 17.15 17.09
N TYR A 189 -9.90 17.32 16.35
CA TYR A 189 -10.06 16.77 15.01
C TYR A 189 -9.82 17.83 13.95
N LEU A 190 -9.29 17.42 12.81
CA LEU A 190 -9.11 18.25 11.62
C LEU A 190 -9.76 17.54 10.42
N ASN A 191 -10.71 18.18 9.79
CA ASN A 191 -11.19 17.77 8.49
C ASN A 191 -10.23 18.29 7.41
N ALA A 192 -9.39 17.43 6.84
CA ALA A 192 -8.38 17.84 5.87
C ALA A 192 -8.93 18.23 4.48
N ALA A 193 -10.21 18.00 4.21
CA ALA A 193 -10.86 18.48 2.99
C ALA A 193 -11.29 19.95 3.11
N THR A 194 -11.71 20.40 4.30
CA THR A 194 -12.21 21.75 4.54
C THR A 194 -11.20 22.64 5.28
N GLY A 195 -10.29 22.03 6.06
CA GLY A 195 -9.37 22.74 6.96
C GLY A 195 -9.98 23.05 8.34
N ASP A 196 -11.21 22.62 8.61
CA ASP A 196 -11.89 22.90 9.86
C ASP A 196 -11.34 22.04 11.00
N VAL A 197 -11.06 22.71 12.14
CA VAL A 197 -10.68 22.05 13.40
C VAL A 197 -11.90 22.05 14.33
N PHE A 198 -12.16 20.88 14.99
CA PHE A 198 -13.29 20.70 15.92
C PHE A 198 -12.94 19.71 17.06
N GLU A 199 -13.81 19.63 18.09
CA GLU A 199 -13.68 18.74 19.25
C GLU A 199 -14.60 17.51 19.18
#